data_74c5167303d894b4299d20343a34ab9b
#
_entry.id   74c5167303d894b4299d20343a34ab9b
#
_cell.length_a   1.000
_cell.length_b   1.000
_cell.length_c   1.000
_cell.angle_alpha   90.00
_cell.angle_beta   90.00
_cell.angle_gamma   90.00
#
_symmetry.space_group_name_H-M   'P 1'
#
loop_
_entity.id
_entity.type
_entity.pdbx_description
1 polymer ?
#
loop_
_entity_poly.entity_id
_entity_poly.type
_entity_poly.pdbx_seq_one_letter_code
_entity_poly.pdbx_strand_id
1 'polypeptide(L)'
;MRVIFLALLIARKEGKGDENTIIKMALAHDLPETRTADLAYVHKVYSQTDDMRAARDLFAGTSFRDFENIHSRYEKRDCVEAKIVKDADNLDIDLELKELEEQGHKLPAKWKAMRKFVRDKKLYTKTAKSLWDKLQKANVAQWHMEANKWKKIPSAGR
;
A
#
# COMPACT_ATOMS: atom_id res chain seq x y z
N MET A 1 -6.62 1.46 -5.30
CA MET A 1 -6.10 1.10 -6.65
C MET A 1 -4.58 0.96 -6.66
N ARG A 2 -3.77 1.91 -6.13
CA ARG A 2 -2.29 1.83 -6.09
C ARG A 2 -1.77 0.55 -5.42
N VAL A 3 -2.35 0.15 -4.27
CA VAL A 3 -1.97 -1.07 -3.54
C VAL A 3 -2.02 -2.31 -4.43
N ILE A 4 -3.06 -2.45 -5.28
CA ILE A 4 -3.18 -3.61 -6.20
C ILE A 4 -2.00 -3.63 -7.19
N PHE A 5 -1.69 -2.50 -7.83
CA PHE A 5 -0.59 -2.43 -8.79
C PHE A 5 0.77 -2.64 -8.14
N LEU A 6 0.98 -2.09 -6.92
CA LEU A 6 2.20 -2.32 -6.15
C LEU A 6 2.35 -3.80 -5.78
N ALA A 7 1.27 -4.44 -5.32
CA ALA A 7 1.29 -5.85 -4.95
C ALA A 7 1.62 -6.75 -6.16
N LEU A 8 0.99 -6.50 -7.32
CA LEU A 8 1.31 -7.21 -8.56
C LEU A 8 2.76 -6.98 -9.00
N LEU A 9 3.25 -5.74 -8.91
CA LEU A 9 4.64 -5.42 -9.24
C LEU A 9 5.62 -6.19 -8.34
N ILE A 10 5.34 -6.24 -7.04
CA ILE A 10 6.16 -6.97 -6.07
C ILE A 10 6.13 -8.47 -6.38
N ALA A 11 4.93 -9.05 -6.57
CA ALA A 11 4.75 -10.46 -6.87
C ALA A 11 5.55 -10.90 -8.10
N ARG A 12 5.42 -10.14 -9.21
CA ARG A 12 6.13 -10.42 -10.47
C ARG A 12 7.64 -10.29 -10.34
N LYS A 13 8.13 -9.33 -9.57
CA LYS A 13 9.58 -9.17 -9.32
C LYS A 13 10.15 -10.22 -8.38
N GLU A 14 9.36 -10.71 -7.42
CA GLU A 14 9.73 -11.82 -6.54
C GLU A 14 9.57 -13.18 -7.22
N GLY A 15 8.78 -13.27 -8.31
CA GLY A 15 8.41 -14.53 -8.97
C GLY A 15 7.59 -15.45 -8.06
N LYS A 16 6.73 -14.89 -7.19
CA LYS A 16 6.01 -15.62 -6.14
C LYS A 16 4.58 -15.08 -5.96
N GLY A 17 3.71 -15.98 -5.47
CA GLY A 17 2.33 -15.66 -5.14
C GLY A 17 1.37 -15.82 -6.32
N ASP A 18 0.13 -16.18 -6.03
CA ASP A 18 -0.96 -16.24 -6.98
C ASP A 18 -1.56 -14.85 -7.19
N GLU A 19 -1.47 -14.32 -8.43
CA GLU A 19 -1.93 -12.97 -8.75
C GLU A 19 -3.44 -12.78 -8.49
N ASN A 20 -4.26 -13.80 -8.72
CA ASN A 20 -5.69 -13.71 -8.46
C ASN A 20 -5.99 -13.55 -6.97
N THR A 21 -5.31 -14.33 -6.13
CA THR A 21 -5.40 -14.20 -4.67
C THR A 21 -4.89 -12.83 -4.20
N ILE A 22 -3.78 -12.34 -4.75
CA ILE A 22 -3.21 -11.03 -4.44
C ILE A 22 -4.20 -9.91 -4.77
N ILE A 23 -4.83 -9.93 -5.95
CA ILE A 23 -5.82 -8.93 -6.36
C ILE A 23 -7.01 -8.95 -5.41
N LYS A 24 -7.60 -10.12 -5.14
CA LYS A 24 -8.73 -10.25 -4.22
C LYS A 24 -8.38 -9.77 -2.82
N MET A 25 -7.19 -10.12 -2.33
CA MET A 25 -6.72 -9.73 -1.01
C MET A 25 -6.48 -8.22 -0.92
N ALA A 26 -5.86 -7.63 -1.93
CA ALA A 26 -5.64 -6.18 -1.99
C ALA A 26 -6.95 -5.38 -2.17
N LEU A 27 -8.00 -5.98 -2.74
CA LEU A 27 -9.33 -5.37 -2.77
C LEU A 27 -10.04 -5.43 -1.41
N ALA A 28 -9.82 -6.50 -0.65
CA ALA A 28 -10.59 -6.82 0.54
C ALA A 28 -9.93 -6.35 1.85
N HIS A 29 -8.62 -6.01 1.85
CA HIS A 29 -7.84 -5.85 3.08
C HIS A 29 -8.40 -4.79 4.04
N ASP A 30 -8.89 -3.66 3.52
CA ASP A 30 -9.43 -2.56 4.32
C ASP A 30 -10.97 -2.51 4.34
N LEU A 31 -11.68 -3.41 3.61
CA LEU A 31 -13.14 -3.38 3.57
C LEU A 31 -13.79 -3.50 4.97
N PRO A 32 -13.28 -4.31 5.91
CA PRO A 32 -13.82 -4.37 7.27
C PRO A 32 -13.75 -3.04 8.03
N GLU A 33 -12.80 -2.15 7.70
CA GLU A 33 -12.67 -0.82 8.29
C GLU A 33 -13.86 0.10 7.98
N THR A 34 -14.69 -0.25 6.98
CA THR A 34 -15.99 0.42 6.76
C THR A 34 -16.95 0.26 7.96
N ARG A 35 -16.70 -0.71 8.84
CA ARG A 35 -17.48 -0.98 10.06
C ARG A 35 -16.73 -0.64 11.34
N THR A 36 -15.41 -0.80 11.33
CA THR A 36 -14.57 -0.58 12.52
C THR A 36 -13.89 0.79 12.54
N ALA A 37 -13.98 1.54 11.46
CA ALA A 37 -13.25 2.76 11.12
C ALA A 37 -11.75 2.52 10.85
N ASP A 38 -11.18 3.30 9.94
CA ASP A 38 -9.72 3.40 9.75
C ASP A 38 -9.14 4.27 10.86
N LEU A 39 -8.69 3.63 11.93
CA LEU A 39 -8.19 4.33 13.11
C LEU A 39 -6.76 4.83 12.86
N ALA A 40 -6.53 6.13 13.06
CA ALA A 40 -5.19 6.68 13.11
C ALA A 40 -4.37 6.06 14.26
N TYR A 41 -3.05 6.07 14.16
CA TYR A 41 -2.14 5.46 15.15
C TYR A 41 -2.43 5.88 16.58
N VAL A 42 -2.77 7.15 16.82
CA VAL A 42 -3.11 7.65 18.15
C VAL A 42 -4.37 6.99 18.71
N HIS A 43 -5.36 6.71 17.87
CA HIS A 43 -6.59 6.04 18.28
C HIS A 43 -6.37 4.55 18.59
N LYS A 44 -5.50 3.88 17.81
CA LYS A 44 -5.14 2.44 18.00
C LYS A 44 -4.48 2.18 19.36
N VAL A 45 -3.96 3.22 20.05
CA VAL A 45 -3.44 3.10 21.43
C VAL A 45 -4.56 2.88 22.44
N TYR A 46 -5.75 3.43 22.18
CA TYR A 46 -6.88 3.45 23.13
C TYR A 46 -8.05 2.57 22.71
N SER A 47 -8.07 2.10 21.47
CA SER A 47 -9.20 1.36 20.90
C SER A 47 -8.72 0.06 20.26
N GLN A 48 -9.48 -1.00 20.48
CA GLN A 48 -9.31 -2.28 19.80
C GLN A 48 -10.52 -2.51 18.90
N THR A 49 -10.27 -2.92 17.65
CA THR A 49 -11.29 -3.29 16.68
C THR A 49 -11.33 -4.81 16.51
N ASP A 50 -12.51 -5.34 16.24
CA ASP A 50 -12.69 -6.74 15.85
C ASP A 50 -12.92 -6.83 14.33
N ASP A 51 -11.82 -6.63 13.59
CA ASP A 51 -11.86 -6.62 12.13
C ASP A 51 -12.24 -8.00 11.56
N MET A 52 -11.95 -9.07 12.28
CA MET A 52 -12.37 -10.43 11.89
C MET A 52 -13.89 -10.60 11.98
N ARG A 53 -14.53 -10.09 13.03
CA ARG A 53 -15.98 -10.07 13.15
C ARG A 53 -16.60 -9.14 12.11
N ALA A 54 -16.03 -7.98 11.91
CA ALA A 54 -16.47 -7.03 10.89
C ALA A 54 -16.43 -7.63 9.49
N ALA A 55 -15.36 -8.35 9.13
CA ALA A 55 -15.25 -9.07 7.86
C ALA A 55 -16.34 -10.15 7.71
N ARG A 56 -16.54 -10.97 8.75
CA ARG A 56 -17.59 -11.99 8.75
C ARG A 56 -18.96 -11.38 8.50
N ASP A 57 -19.31 -10.35 9.29
CA ASP A 57 -20.62 -9.71 9.21
C ASP A 57 -20.81 -8.94 7.89
N LEU A 58 -19.72 -8.45 7.29
CA LEU A 58 -19.73 -7.73 6.01
C LEU A 58 -20.02 -8.68 4.84
N PHE A 59 -19.38 -9.85 4.82
CA PHE A 59 -19.44 -10.77 3.69
C PHE A 59 -20.50 -11.87 3.85
N ALA A 60 -21.10 -12.04 5.05
CA ALA A 60 -22.14 -13.02 5.30
C ALA A 60 -23.36 -12.79 4.38
N GLY A 61 -23.85 -13.87 3.75
CA GLY A 61 -25.01 -13.82 2.86
C GLY A 61 -24.79 -13.12 1.52
N THR A 62 -23.56 -12.72 1.20
CA THR A 62 -23.21 -12.10 -0.09
C THR A 62 -22.52 -13.08 -1.04
N SER A 63 -22.38 -12.70 -2.32
CA SER A 63 -21.57 -13.43 -3.31
C SER A 63 -20.07 -13.36 -3.04
N PHE A 64 -19.64 -12.59 -2.04
CA PHE A 64 -18.24 -12.35 -1.66
C PHE A 64 -17.84 -13.08 -0.37
N ARG A 65 -18.57 -14.15 0.01
CA ARG A 65 -18.30 -14.89 1.24
C ARG A 65 -16.88 -15.42 1.35
N ASP A 66 -16.22 -15.73 0.22
CA ASP A 66 -14.83 -16.17 0.18
C ASP A 66 -13.85 -15.08 0.68
N PHE A 67 -14.24 -13.81 0.66
CA PHE A 67 -13.43 -12.71 1.13
C PHE A 67 -13.21 -12.69 2.65
N GLU A 68 -14.10 -13.31 3.44
CA GLU A 68 -13.85 -13.52 4.87
C GLU A 68 -12.57 -14.32 5.10
N ASN A 69 -12.41 -15.44 4.38
CA ASN A 69 -11.19 -16.25 4.48
C ASN A 69 -9.96 -15.53 3.93
N ILE A 70 -10.11 -14.79 2.83
CA ILE A 70 -9.03 -13.98 2.22
C ILE A 70 -8.54 -12.93 3.23
N HIS A 71 -9.47 -12.21 3.89
CA HIS A 71 -9.14 -11.23 4.91
C HIS A 71 -8.46 -11.88 6.13
N SER A 72 -8.96 -13.04 6.59
CA SER A 72 -8.33 -13.81 7.68
C SER A 72 -6.89 -14.18 7.38
N ARG A 73 -6.59 -14.64 6.17
CA ARG A 73 -5.21 -14.92 5.72
C ARG A 73 -4.35 -13.65 5.67
N TYR A 74 -4.93 -12.54 5.20
CA TYR A 74 -4.25 -11.25 5.21
C TYR A 74 -3.87 -10.86 6.63
N GLU A 75 -4.79 -10.90 7.60
CA GLU A 75 -4.50 -10.53 9.00
C GLU A 75 -3.43 -11.41 9.65
N LYS A 76 -3.45 -12.71 9.37
CA LYS A 76 -2.45 -13.66 9.92
C LYS A 76 -1.08 -13.54 9.30
N ARG A 77 -0.93 -12.93 8.11
CA ARG A 77 0.34 -12.92 7.33
C ARG A 77 0.92 -14.32 7.11
N ASP A 78 0.06 -15.34 7.01
CA ASP A 78 0.43 -16.75 6.97
C ASP A 78 0.89 -17.23 5.58
N CYS A 79 0.69 -16.44 4.54
CA CYS A 79 1.05 -16.77 3.17
C CYS A 79 1.87 -15.66 2.50
N VAL A 80 2.48 -15.99 1.36
CA VAL A 80 3.30 -15.05 0.59
C VAL A 80 2.47 -13.90 0.04
N GLU A 81 1.25 -14.16 -0.40
CA GLU A 81 0.32 -13.17 -0.93
C GLU A 81 0.00 -12.10 0.13
N ALA A 82 -0.27 -12.51 1.38
CA ALA A 82 -0.56 -11.60 2.48
C ALA A 82 0.65 -10.70 2.82
N LYS A 83 1.84 -11.24 2.77
CA LYS A 83 3.09 -10.47 2.97
C LYS A 83 3.30 -9.47 1.84
N ILE A 84 3.06 -9.88 0.59
CA ILE A 84 3.16 -9.00 -0.59
C ILE A 84 2.14 -7.87 -0.52
N VAL A 85 0.87 -8.17 -0.19
CA VAL A 85 -0.17 -7.15 -0.07
C VAL A 85 0.14 -6.18 1.07
N LYS A 86 0.63 -6.68 2.22
CA LYS A 86 1.04 -5.80 3.34
C LYS A 86 2.25 -4.92 3.00
N ASP A 87 3.18 -5.43 2.22
CA ASP A 87 4.29 -4.62 1.69
C ASP A 87 3.78 -3.51 0.77
N ALA A 88 2.83 -3.83 -0.11
CA ALA A 88 2.22 -2.86 -1.02
C ALA A 88 1.45 -1.77 -0.28
N ASP A 89 0.67 -2.13 0.71
CA ASP A 89 -0.06 -1.23 1.60
C ASP A 89 0.91 -0.27 2.32
N ASN A 90 1.99 -0.78 2.91
CA ASN A 90 3.02 0.06 3.51
C ASN A 90 3.67 1.02 2.50
N LEU A 91 3.97 0.56 1.28
CA LEU A 91 4.58 1.40 0.25
C LEU A 91 3.63 2.47 -0.30
N ASP A 92 2.32 2.24 -0.25
CA ASP A 92 1.33 3.24 -0.66
C ASP A 92 1.40 4.48 0.23
N ILE A 93 1.58 4.29 1.54
CA ILE A 93 1.82 5.39 2.49
C ILE A 93 3.11 6.15 2.12
N ASP A 94 4.19 5.45 1.76
CA ASP A 94 5.45 6.09 1.39
C ASP A 94 5.33 6.87 0.07
N LEU A 95 4.52 6.39 -0.88
CA LEU A 95 4.19 7.11 -2.11
C LEU A 95 3.42 8.40 -1.81
N GLU A 96 2.40 8.34 -0.97
CA GLU A 96 1.64 9.51 -0.55
C GLU A 96 2.53 10.54 0.16
N LEU A 97 3.38 10.09 1.08
CA LEU A 97 4.34 10.97 1.74
C LEU A 97 5.30 11.61 0.75
N LYS A 98 5.73 10.88 -0.29
CA LYS A 98 6.60 11.44 -1.33
C LYS A 98 5.88 12.47 -2.18
N GLU A 99 4.62 12.25 -2.54
CA GLU A 99 3.78 13.23 -3.24
C GLU A 99 3.60 14.51 -2.40
N LEU A 100 3.36 14.37 -1.08
CA LEU A 100 3.27 15.50 -0.15
C LEU A 100 4.61 16.25 -0.02
N GLU A 101 5.74 15.55 -0.01
CA GLU A 101 7.07 16.16 0.03
C GLU A 101 7.31 17.06 -1.20
N GLU A 102 6.97 16.57 -2.39
CA GLU A 102 7.08 17.35 -3.64
C GLU A 102 6.13 18.57 -3.68
N GLN A 103 5.03 18.52 -2.93
CA GLN A 103 4.13 19.66 -2.73
C GLN A 103 4.59 20.63 -1.63
N GLY A 104 5.73 20.38 -1.00
CA GLY A 104 6.31 21.23 0.05
C GLY A 104 5.75 21.03 1.46
N HIS A 105 5.02 19.93 1.70
CA HIS A 105 4.54 19.62 3.04
C HIS A 105 5.68 19.21 3.99
N LYS A 106 5.56 19.64 5.25
CA LYS A 106 6.57 19.35 6.30
C LYS A 106 6.37 17.97 6.97
N LEU A 107 5.24 17.32 6.75
CA LEU A 107 4.90 16.05 7.39
C LEU A 107 5.87 14.92 7.04
N PRO A 108 6.28 14.73 5.78
CA PRO A 108 7.19 13.65 5.39
C PRO A 108 8.50 13.65 6.15
N ALA A 109 9.08 14.84 6.37
CA ALA A 109 10.33 14.99 7.13
C ALA A 109 10.19 14.49 8.58
N LYS A 110 9.03 14.75 9.22
CA LYS A 110 8.74 14.30 10.59
C LYS A 110 8.57 12.77 10.68
N TRP A 111 8.09 12.14 9.63
CA TRP A 111 7.83 10.70 9.59
C TRP A 111 9.01 9.87 9.08
N LYS A 112 10.06 10.49 8.59
CA LYS A 112 11.20 9.82 7.95
C LYS A 112 11.81 8.69 8.78
N ALA A 113 12.05 8.92 10.07
CA ALA A 113 12.61 7.91 10.96
C ALA A 113 11.66 6.70 11.16
N MET A 114 10.35 6.97 11.33
CA MET A 114 9.33 5.94 11.45
C MET A 114 9.23 5.12 10.17
N ARG A 115 9.21 5.78 9.00
CA ARG A 115 9.12 5.07 7.71
C ARG A 115 10.36 4.25 7.41
N LYS A 116 11.56 4.74 7.82
CA LYS A 116 12.77 3.93 7.76
C LYS A 116 12.69 2.68 8.66
N PHE A 117 12.13 2.80 9.87
CA PHE A 117 11.89 1.64 10.74
C PHE A 117 10.93 0.64 10.06
N VAL A 118 9.85 1.10 9.41
CA VAL A 118 8.93 0.23 8.65
C VAL A 118 9.69 -0.50 7.54
N ARG A 119 10.49 0.21 6.75
CA ARG A 119 11.34 -0.36 5.70
C ARG A 119 12.23 -1.48 6.23
N ASP A 120 12.91 -1.24 7.37
CA ASP A 120 13.91 -2.16 7.90
C ASP A 120 13.30 -3.37 8.63
N LYS A 121 12.17 -3.17 9.34
CA LYS A 121 11.60 -4.15 10.29
C LYS A 121 10.24 -4.71 9.91
N LYS A 122 9.48 -4.05 9.01
CA LYS A 122 8.10 -4.42 8.70
C LYS A 122 7.90 -4.88 7.26
N LEU A 123 8.72 -4.43 6.31
CA LEU A 123 8.65 -4.95 4.94
C LEU A 123 9.24 -6.37 4.87
N TYR A 124 8.47 -7.26 4.27
CA TYR A 124 8.78 -8.69 4.17
C TYR A 124 9.70 -8.99 3.00
N THR A 125 9.44 -8.40 1.82
CA THR A 125 10.11 -8.78 0.57
C THR A 125 11.33 -7.90 0.28
N LYS A 126 12.30 -8.48 -0.44
CA LYS A 126 13.47 -7.73 -0.91
C LYS A 126 13.07 -6.67 -1.93
N THR A 127 12.09 -7.00 -2.76
CA THR A 127 11.55 -6.08 -3.77
C THR A 127 10.92 -4.85 -3.14
N ALA A 128 10.08 -5.01 -2.10
CA ALA A 128 9.47 -3.87 -1.41
C ALA A 128 10.54 -2.96 -0.78
N LYS A 129 11.56 -3.52 -0.13
CA LYS A 129 12.67 -2.74 0.41
C LYS A 129 13.43 -1.96 -0.67
N SER A 130 13.68 -2.60 -1.82
CA SER A 130 14.32 -1.95 -2.97
C SER A 130 13.45 -0.86 -3.58
N LEU A 131 12.13 -1.07 -3.67
CA LEU A 131 11.19 -0.06 -4.14
C LEU A 131 11.15 1.14 -3.20
N TRP A 132 11.14 0.91 -1.89
CA TRP A 132 11.21 1.97 -0.89
C TRP A 132 12.48 2.83 -1.08
N ASP A 133 13.65 2.19 -1.24
CA ASP A 133 14.93 2.88 -1.44
C ASP A 133 14.93 3.73 -2.73
N LYS A 134 14.29 3.25 -3.80
CA LYS A 134 14.13 3.99 -5.07
C LYS A 134 13.18 5.16 -4.93
N LEU A 135 12.06 4.95 -4.22
CA LEU A 135 11.05 5.96 -3.99
C LEU A 135 11.62 7.19 -3.27
N GLN A 136 12.51 6.99 -2.28
CA GLN A 136 13.15 8.11 -1.59
C GLN A 136 13.96 9.04 -2.51
N LYS A 137 14.37 8.54 -3.68
CA LYS A 137 15.19 9.27 -4.67
C LYS A 137 14.37 9.71 -5.89
N ALA A 138 13.12 9.29 -5.99
CA ALA A 138 12.30 9.56 -7.15
C ALA A 138 11.81 11.01 -7.16
N ASN A 139 11.68 11.57 -8.35
CA ASN A 139 10.87 12.75 -8.61
C ASN A 139 9.52 12.30 -9.16
N VAL A 140 8.46 12.41 -8.37
CA VAL A 140 7.12 11.93 -8.75
C VAL A 140 6.47 12.77 -9.86
N ALA A 141 6.97 14.00 -10.08
CA ALA A 141 6.50 14.91 -11.13
C ALA A 141 7.30 14.79 -12.45
N GLN A 142 8.36 14.00 -12.50
CA GLN A 142 9.26 13.93 -13.67
C GLN A 142 8.54 13.57 -14.97
N TRP A 143 7.53 12.72 -14.90
CA TRP A 143 6.76 12.31 -16.08
C TRP A 143 6.05 13.49 -16.76
N HIS A 144 5.67 14.53 -16.03
CA HIS A 144 5.10 15.77 -16.60
C HIS A 144 6.13 16.49 -17.48
N MET A 145 7.40 16.52 -17.05
CA MET A 145 8.47 17.17 -17.82
C MET A 145 8.78 16.37 -19.09
N GLU A 146 8.63 15.06 -19.08
CA GLU A 146 8.82 14.20 -20.23
C GLU A 146 7.67 14.23 -21.22
N ALA A 147 6.47 14.69 -20.86
CA ALA A 147 5.31 14.78 -21.73
C ALA A 147 5.54 15.73 -22.92
N ASN A 148 6.47 16.69 -22.81
CA ASN A 148 6.80 17.61 -23.92
C ASN A 148 7.26 16.90 -25.19
N LYS A 149 7.95 15.77 -25.09
CA LYS A 149 8.36 14.98 -26.28
C LYS A 149 7.17 14.41 -27.06
N TRP A 150 6.00 14.28 -26.44
CA TRP A 150 4.80 13.74 -27.07
C TRP A 150 3.89 14.83 -27.63
N LYS A 151 3.84 16.00 -27.03
CA LYS A 151 2.91 17.07 -27.37
C LYS A 151 3.56 18.28 -28.03
N LYS A 152 4.87 18.32 -28.22
CA LYS A 152 5.64 19.46 -28.77
C LYS A 152 5.25 20.78 -28.13
N ILE A 153 5.04 20.81 -26.80
CA ILE A 153 4.74 22.02 -26.07
C ILE A 153 6.00 22.90 -26.09
N PRO A 154 5.93 24.18 -26.43
CA PRO A 154 7.09 25.08 -26.36
C PRO A 154 7.69 25.03 -24.94
N SER A 155 9.00 24.83 -24.85
CA SER A 155 9.69 24.95 -23.59
C SER A 155 9.50 26.38 -23.07
N ALA A 156 9.01 26.54 -21.84
CA ALA A 156 9.09 27.82 -21.16
C ALA A 156 10.54 28.26 -21.20
N GLY A 157 10.83 29.39 -21.83
CA GLY A 157 12.19 29.90 -21.98
C GLY A 157 12.89 29.90 -20.62
N ARG A 158 14.14 29.45 -20.64
CA ARG A 158 15.04 29.54 -19.48
C ARG A 158 15.38 30.99 -19.20
#